data_d13db49cf1970c5e091518d7e8b23085
#
_entry.id   d13db49cf1970c5e091518d7e8b23085
#
_cell.length_a   1.000
_cell.length_b   1.000
_cell.length_c   1.000
_cell.angle_alpha   90.00
_cell.angle_beta   90.00
_cell.angle_gamma   90.00
#
_symmetry.space_group_name_H-M   'P 1'
#
loop_
_entity.id
_entity.type
_entity.pdbx_description
1 polymer ?
#
loop_
_entity_poly.entity_id
_entity_poly.type
_entity_poly.pdbx_seq_one_letter_code
_entity_poly.pdbx_strand_id
1 'polypeptide(L)'
;MTHATCVTLEGVSYQLPDGSPLFSDLNLHLDQRHTGLVGRNGVGKSVLARLIAGDIAPTTGRCLRTAKVYYLAQHITHAPGQTVADLAGVQPIINALERIEQGSTAPADFDAVGEQWNIRQQLLDQLAHNNLGHLTPLTPTSQLSGGEAMRVALMGAFMSDAELLILDEPTNHLDREQ
;
A
#
# COMPACT_ATOMS: atom_id res chain seq x y z
N MET A 1 -13.80 22.67 11.06
CA MET A 1 -12.43 22.10 11.09
C MET A 1 -12.05 21.85 9.64
N THR A 2 -11.06 22.57 9.12
CA THR A 2 -10.50 22.34 7.76
C THR A 2 -9.61 21.11 7.81
N HIS A 3 -10.03 20.02 7.17
CA HIS A 3 -9.19 18.84 7.00
C HIS A 3 -8.05 19.16 6.04
N ALA A 4 -6.83 18.73 6.37
CA ALA A 4 -5.70 18.91 5.49
C ALA A 4 -5.93 18.12 4.19
N THR A 5 -5.66 18.74 3.05
CA THR A 5 -5.74 18.08 1.74
C THR A 5 -4.55 17.15 1.59
N CYS A 6 -4.78 15.89 1.28
CA CYS A 6 -3.74 14.89 1.06
C CYS A 6 -3.31 14.82 -0.40
N VAL A 7 -4.28 14.89 -1.33
CA VAL A 7 -4.02 14.81 -2.77
C VAL A 7 -4.97 15.75 -3.52
N THR A 8 -4.44 16.45 -4.52
CA THR A 8 -5.20 17.31 -5.43
C THR A 8 -4.91 16.92 -6.88
N LEU A 9 -5.96 16.66 -7.64
CA LEU A 9 -5.92 16.51 -9.09
C LEU A 9 -6.41 17.81 -9.71
N GLU A 10 -5.65 18.35 -10.69
CA GLU A 10 -5.97 19.57 -11.41
C GLU A 10 -5.92 19.32 -12.91
N GLY A 11 -7.07 19.38 -13.57
CA GLY A 11 -7.22 19.20 -15.01
C GLY A 11 -6.69 17.85 -15.52
N VAL A 12 -6.75 16.79 -14.68
CA VAL A 12 -6.16 15.50 -15.00
C VAL A 12 -6.93 14.81 -16.10
N SER A 13 -6.23 14.47 -17.18
CA SER A 13 -6.74 13.60 -18.24
C SER A 13 -5.83 12.39 -18.37
N TYR A 14 -6.41 11.25 -18.71
CA TYR A 14 -5.68 10.01 -18.94
C TYR A 14 -6.24 9.28 -20.17
N GLN A 15 -5.33 8.89 -21.05
CA GLN A 15 -5.63 8.10 -22.25
C GLN A 15 -5.08 6.68 -22.07
N LEU A 16 -5.85 5.71 -22.52
CA LEU A 16 -5.41 4.33 -22.61
C LEU A 16 -4.35 4.16 -23.72
N PRO A 17 -3.59 3.04 -23.75
CA PRO A 17 -2.57 2.80 -24.77
C PRO A 17 -3.10 2.83 -26.22
N ASP A 18 -4.40 2.58 -26.41
CA ASP A 18 -5.08 2.64 -27.70
C ASP A 18 -5.49 4.08 -28.10
N GLY A 19 -5.17 5.07 -27.26
CA GLY A 19 -5.51 6.50 -27.48
C GLY A 19 -6.91 6.89 -27.02
N SER A 20 -7.74 5.97 -26.57
CA SER A 20 -9.08 6.30 -26.06
C SER A 20 -9.00 7.05 -24.72
N PRO A 21 -9.80 8.14 -24.55
CA PRO A 21 -9.81 8.88 -23.30
C PRO A 21 -10.55 8.09 -22.22
N LEU A 22 -9.92 7.91 -21.05
CA LEU A 22 -10.53 7.32 -19.86
C LEU A 22 -11.07 8.39 -18.91
N PHE A 23 -10.29 9.45 -18.72
CA PHE A 23 -10.66 10.64 -17.95
C PHE A 23 -10.34 11.89 -18.75
N SER A 24 -11.14 12.93 -18.59
CA SER A 24 -10.92 14.24 -19.21
C SER A 24 -11.21 15.34 -18.20
N ASP A 25 -10.23 16.22 -18.00
CA ASP A 25 -10.31 17.39 -17.11
C ASP A 25 -10.83 17.09 -15.70
N LEU A 26 -10.33 16.01 -15.10
CA LEU A 26 -10.73 15.61 -13.75
C LEU A 26 -10.10 16.52 -12.71
N ASN A 27 -10.95 17.13 -11.89
CA ASN A 27 -10.56 17.96 -10.76
C ASN A 27 -11.10 17.32 -9.47
N LEU A 28 -10.20 16.98 -8.52
CA LEU A 28 -10.55 16.25 -7.32
C LEU A 28 -9.64 16.67 -6.16
N HIS A 29 -10.24 16.80 -4.97
CA HIS A 29 -9.51 17.02 -3.72
C HIS A 29 -9.82 15.87 -2.76
N LEU A 30 -8.78 15.19 -2.30
CA LEU A 30 -8.86 14.17 -1.26
C LEU A 30 -8.25 14.72 0.03
N ASP A 31 -9.00 14.62 1.09
CA ASP A 31 -8.59 15.02 2.43
C ASP A 31 -8.53 13.78 3.37
N GLN A 32 -8.41 13.99 4.67
CA GLN A 32 -8.30 12.94 5.68
C GLN A 32 -9.63 12.19 5.97
N ARG A 33 -10.67 12.40 5.18
CA ARG A 33 -11.96 11.71 5.35
C ARG A 33 -11.98 10.39 4.58
N HIS A 34 -12.73 9.43 5.11
CA HIS A 34 -13.01 8.20 4.38
C HIS A 34 -13.80 8.51 3.10
N THR A 35 -13.26 8.09 1.96
CA THR A 35 -13.87 8.34 0.65
C THR A 35 -14.05 7.00 -0.06
N GLY A 36 -15.28 6.72 -0.51
CA GLY A 36 -15.59 5.53 -1.32
C GLY A 36 -15.69 5.88 -2.80
N LEU A 37 -14.91 5.21 -3.64
CA LEU A 37 -15.01 5.30 -5.09
C LEU A 37 -15.86 4.13 -5.63
N VAL A 38 -17.05 4.44 -6.11
CA VAL A 38 -17.99 3.45 -6.63
C VAL A 38 -18.22 3.62 -8.14
N GLY A 39 -18.47 2.53 -8.84
CA GLY A 39 -18.71 2.54 -10.28
C GLY A 39 -18.64 1.13 -10.87
N ARG A 40 -19.08 0.99 -12.11
CA ARG A 40 -19.06 -0.30 -12.84
C ARG A 40 -17.62 -0.79 -13.03
N ASN A 41 -17.46 -2.11 -13.20
CA ASN A 41 -16.17 -2.69 -13.55
C ASN A 41 -15.71 -2.15 -14.91
N GLY A 42 -14.39 -1.88 -15.05
CA GLY A 42 -13.80 -1.33 -16.26
C GLY A 42 -13.94 0.19 -16.44
N VAL A 43 -14.62 0.93 -15.54
CA VAL A 43 -14.77 2.39 -15.65
C VAL A 43 -13.49 3.18 -15.33
N GLY A 44 -12.43 2.49 -14.86
CA GLY A 44 -11.14 3.13 -14.59
C GLY A 44 -10.85 3.40 -13.10
N LYS A 45 -11.60 2.80 -12.16
CA LYS A 45 -11.36 3.00 -10.71
C LYS A 45 -9.91 2.73 -10.31
N SER A 46 -9.35 1.58 -10.71
CA SER A 46 -7.97 1.20 -10.41
C SER A 46 -6.95 2.11 -11.10
N VAL A 47 -7.26 2.61 -12.31
CA VAL A 47 -6.40 3.58 -12.99
C VAL A 47 -6.38 4.90 -12.23
N LEU A 48 -7.53 5.38 -11.77
CA LEU A 48 -7.62 6.58 -10.94
C LEU A 48 -6.87 6.39 -9.60
N ALA A 49 -7.03 5.24 -8.95
CA ALA A 49 -6.31 4.89 -7.72
C ALA A 49 -4.79 4.96 -7.92
N ARG A 50 -4.27 4.39 -9.01
CA ARG A 50 -2.85 4.43 -9.37
C ARG A 50 -2.36 5.83 -9.76
N LEU A 51 -3.19 6.67 -10.41
CA LEU A 51 -2.89 8.08 -10.64
C LEU A 51 -2.75 8.84 -9.33
N ILE A 52 -3.68 8.64 -8.39
CA ILE A 52 -3.64 9.25 -7.06
C ILE A 52 -2.42 8.77 -6.28
N ALA A 53 -2.08 7.49 -6.34
CA ALA A 53 -0.90 6.90 -5.70
C ALA A 53 0.43 7.42 -6.29
N GLY A 54 0.44 7.72 -7.60
CA GLY A 54 1.64 8.14 -8.32
C GLY A 54 2.34 7.04 -9.07
N ASP A 55 1.73 5.86 -9.14
CA ASP A 55 2.26 4.71 -9.89
C ASP A 55 2.25 4.93 -11.39
N ILE A 56 1.32 5.77 -11.87
CA ILE A 56 1.21 6.18 -13.27
C ILE A 56 1.07 7.70 -13.35
N ALA A 57 1.60 8.28 -14.42
CA ALA A 57 1.48 9.70 -14.70
C ALA A 57 0.21 10.00 -15.52
N PRO A 58 -0.46 11.16 -15.31
CA PRO A 58 -1.55 11.58 -16.17
C PRO A 58 -1.02 11.95 -17.56
N THR A 59 -1.88 11.87 -18.58
CA THR A 59 -1.56 12.35 -19.95
C THR A 59 -1.45 13.88 -19.98
N THR A 60 -2.36 14.56 -19.27
CA THR A 60 -2.33 16.04 -19.08
C THR A 60 -2.81 16.36 -17.67
N GLY A 61 -2.57 17.60 -17.23
CA GLY A 61 -2.88 18.05 -15.87
C GLY A 61 -1.82 17.64 -14.88
N ARG A 62 -2.13 17.73 -13.59
CA ARG A 62 -1.19 17.39 -12.52
C ARG A 62 -1.88 16.79 -11.31
N CYS A 63 -1.16 15.90 -10.64
CA CYS A 63 -1.55 15.31 -9.37
C CYS A 63 -0.55 15.75 -8.29
N LEU A 64 -0.98 16.60 -7.37
CA LEU A 64 -0.19 17.12 -6.27
C LEU A 64 -0.45 16.26 -5.04
N ARG A 65 0.61 15.75 -4.41
CA ARG A 65 0.56 14.93 -3.19
C ARG A 65 1.27 15.68 -2.09
N THR A 66 0.56 15.98 -1.02
CA THR A 66 1.09 16.63 0.19
C THR A 66 1.23 15.64 1.33
N ALA A 67 0.70 14.43 1.16
CA ALA A 67 0.71 13.34 2.11
C ALA A 67 1.44 12.12 1.55
N LYS A 68 1.95 11.28 2.44
CA LYS A 68 2.50 9.96 2.07
C LYS A 68 1.35 9.02 1.72
N VAL A 69 1.36 8.49 0.51
CA VAL A 69 0.28 7.64 -0.02
C VAL A 69 0.75 6.19 -0.06
N TYR A 70 -0.08 5.27 0.41
CA TYR A 70 0.08 3.83 0.22
C TYR A 70 -1.04 3.31 -0.67
N TYR A 71 -0.69 2.56 -1.71
CA TYR A 71 -1.64 1.91 -2.60
C TYR A 71 -1.59 0.40 -2.45
N LEU A 72 -2.73 -0.19 -2.11
CA LEU A 72 -2.92 -1.63 -2.09
C LEU A 72 -3.74 -2.05 -3.32
N ALA A 73 -3.09 -2.76 -4.23
CA ALA A 73 -3.72 -3.26 -5.44
C ALA A 73 -4.70 -4.41 -5.15
N GLN A 74 -5.69 -4.57 -6.03
CA GLN A 74 -6.67 -5.65 -5.97
C GLN A 74 -6.04 -7.05 -5.98
N HIS A 75 -4.95 -7.22 -6.73
CA HIS A 75 -4.23 -8.49 -6.83
C HIS A 75 -2.84 -8.36 -6.27
N ILE A 76 -2.50 -9.24 -5.33
CA ILE A 76 -1.16 -9.37 -4.81
C ILE A 76 -0.36 -10.25 -5.77
N THR A 77 0.69 -9.69 -6.37
CA THR A 77 1.65 -10.46 -7.18
C THR A 77 2.79 -10.93 -6.29
N HIS A 78 3.11 -12.21 -6.36
CA HIS A 78 4.22 -12.80 -5.62
C HIS A 78 5.49 -12.72 -6.46
N ALA A 79 6.47 -11.96 -5.98
CA ALA A 79 7.80 -11.98 -6.58
C ALA A 79 8.59 -13.23 -6.11
N PRO A 80 9.47 -13.80 -6.95
CA PRO A 80 10.34 -14.89 -6.52
C PRO A 80 11.17 -14.50 -5.30
N GLY A 81 11.13 -15.32 -4.25
CA GLY A 81 11.88 -15.08 -3.01
C GLY A 81 11.25 -14.05 -2.06
N GLN A 82 10.13 -13.46 -2.40
CA GLN A 82 9.40 -12.52 -1.53
C GLN A 82 8.88 -13.24 -0.27
N THR A 83 9.04 -12.59 0.89
CA THR A 83 8.61 -13.08 2.20
C THR A 83 7.37 -12.34 2.73
N VAL A 84 6.80 -12.81 3.82
CA VAL A 84 5.73 -12.12 4.57
C VAL A 84 6.17 -10.73 4.99
N ALA A 85 7.41 -10.55 5.47
CA ALA A 85 7.93 -9.24 5.84
C ALA A 85 8.09 -8.28 4.65
N ASP A 86 8.46 -8.81 3.47
CA ASP A 86 8.47 -8.02 2.23
C ASP A 86 7.05 -7.59 1.84
N LEU A 87 6.10 -8.52 1.90
CA LEU A 87 4.71 -8.24 1.54
C LEU A 87 4.05 -7.24 2.50
N ALA A 88 4.39 -7.31 3.79
CA ALA A 88 3.98 -6.33 4.80
C ALA A 88 4.73 -4.99 4.68
N GLY A 89 5.75 -4.88 3.80
CA GLY A 89 6.52 -3.64 3.61
C GLY A 89 7.50 -3.32 4.74
N VAL A 90 7.74 -4.25 5.67
CA VAL A 90 8.60 -4.02 6.85
C VAL A 90 10.01 -4.61 6.71
N GLN A 91 10.30 -5.37 5.65
CA GLN A 91 11.60 -5.99 5.44
C GLN A 91 12.78 -5.00 5.43
N PRO A 92 12.67 -3.80 4.82
CA PRO A 92 13.76 -2.83 4.87
C PRO A 92 14.14 -2.40 6.30
N ILE A 93 13.14 -2.26 7.18
CA ILE A 93 13.34 -1.91 8.59
C ILE A 93 13.98 -3.07 9.35
N ILE A 94 13.51 -4.29 9.12
CA ILE A 94 14.11 -5.51 9.70
C ILE A 94 15.57 -5.64 9.28
N ASN A 95 15.89 -5.42 8.02
CA ASN A 95 17.27 -5.47 7.51
C ASN A 95 18.16 -4.39 8.14
N ALA A 96 17.62 -3.19 8.38
CA ALA A 96 18.34 -2.11 9.06
C ALA A 96 18.61 -2.49 10.53
N LEU A 97 17.63 -3.03 11.24
CA LEU A 97 17.80 -3.55 12.60
C LEU A 97 18.88 -4.63 12.67
N GLU A 98 18.90 -5.57 11.73
CA GLU A 98 19.92 -6.62 11.68
C GLU A 98 21.32 -6.06 11.49
N ARG A 99 21.48 -5.05 10.63
CA ARG A 99 22.78 -4.38 10.45
C ARG A 99 23.23 -3.65 11.73
N ILE A 100 22.31 -2.99 12.42
CA ILE A 100 22.60 -2.32 13.71
C ILE A 100 23.00 -3.35 14.77
N GLU A 101 22.27 -4.48 14.88
CA GLU A 101 22.59 -5.57 15.80
C GLU A 101 23.96 -6.20 15.51
N GLN A 102 24.41 -6.15 14.25
CA GLN A 102 25.74 -6.60 13.80
C GLN A 102 26.82 -5.51 13.97
N GLY A 103 26.47 -4.37 14.55
CA GLY A 103 27.41 -3.29 14.87
C GLY A 103 27.47 -2.15 13.86
N SER A 104 26.51 -2.03 12.93
CA SER A 104 26.43 -0.86 12.06
C SER A 104 26.18 0.40 12.86
N THR A 105 26.97 1.45 12.54
CA THR A 105 26.79 2.80 13.06
C THR A 105 26.38 3.78 11.97
N ALA A 106 25.99 3.28 10.80
CA ALA A 106 25.59 4.12 9.67
C ALA A 106 24.28 4.87 9.98
N PRO A 107 24.25 6.22 9.86
CA PRO A 107 23.03 6.99 10.13
C PRO A 107 21.82 6.52 9.34
N ALA A 108 22.01 6.07 8.09
CA ALA A 108 20.94 5.56 7.23
C ALA A 108 20.21 4.34 7.83
N ASP A 109 20.87 3.50 8.62
CA ASP A 109 20.23 2.36 9.27
C ASP A 109 19.32 2.84 10.41
N PHE A 110 19.79 3.81 11.19
CA PHE A 110 18.98 4.41 12.27
C PHE A 110 17.80 5.20 11.70
N ASP A 111 18.00 5.93 10.62
CA ASP A 111 16.94 6.66 9.92
C ASP A 111 15.88 5.69 9.35
N ALA A 112 16.31 4.55 8.81
CA ALA A 112 15.41 3.53 8.28
C ALA A 112 14.56 2.85 9.39
N VAL A 113 15.13 2.67 10.58
CA VAL A 113 14.41 2.12 11.74
C VAL A 113 13.48 3.17 12.35
N GLY A 114 13.93 4.42 12.45
CA GLY A 114 13.19 5.50 13.10
C GLY A 114 12.71 5.09 14.50
N GLU A 115 11.41 5.11 14.74
CA GLU A 115 10.80 4.70 16.01
C GLU A 115 10.37 3.22 16.04
N GLN A 116 10.60 2.45 14.95
CA GLN A 116 10.06 1.10 14.77
C GLN A 116 11.01 -0.02 15.25
N TRP A 117 11.68 0.18 16.39
CA TRP A 117 12.63 -0.77 16.97
C TRP A 117 12.03 -2.14 17.30
N ASN A 118 10.71 -2.22 17.49
CA ASN A 118 9.98 -3.44 17.82
C ASN A 118 9.19 -4.01 16.62
N ILE A 119 9.51 -3.60 15.39
CA ILE A 119 8.74 -3.96 14.17
C ILE A 119 8.59 -5.48 13.99
N ARG A 120 9.61 -6.27 14.34
CA ARG A 120 9.54 -7.74 14.28
C ARG A 120 8.43 -8.29 15.18
N GLN A 121 8.38 -7.80 16.43
CA GLN A 121 7.36 -8.23 17.40
C GLN A 121 5.98 -7.72 16.98
N GLN A 122 5.88 -6.48 16.53
CA GLN A 122 4.63 -5.91 16.02
C GLN A 122 4.07 -6.74 14.86
N LEU A 123 4.91 -7.15 13.90
CA LEU A 123 4.49 -8.02 12.80
C LEU A 123 3.96 -9.35 13.31
N LEU A 124 4.66 -10.01 14.24
CA LEU A 124 4.22 -11.28 14.82
C LEU A 124 2.89 -11.14 15.57
N ASP A 125 2.73 -10.09 16.35
CA ASP A 125 1.49 -9.81 17.08
C ASP A 125 0.32 -9.57 16.11
N GLN A 126 0.55 -8.81 15.04
CA GLN A 126 -0.46 -8.58 13.99
C GLN A 126 -0.81 -9.87 13.24
N LEU A 127 0.16 -10.71 12.92
CA LEU A 127 -0.10 -12.03 12.32
C LEU A 127 -0.99 -12.88 13.23
N ALA A 128 -0.68 -12.93 14.53
CA ALA A 128 -1.46 -13.68 15.51
C ALA A 128 -2.90 -13.15 15.64
N HIS A 129 -3.08 -11.82 15.72
CA HIS A 129 -4.40 -11.19 15.83
C HIS A 129 -5.28 -11.41 14.58
N ASN A 130 -4.67 -11.61 13.41
CA ASN A 130 -5.39 -11.83 12.15
C ASN A 130 -5.52 -13.32 11.77
N ASN A 131 -5.40 -14.25 12.75
CA ASN A 131 -5.45 -15.70 12.53
C ASN A 131 -4.39 -16.22 11.54
N LEU A 132 -3.23 -15.56 11.49
CA LEU A 132 -2.08 -15.91 10.65
C LEU A 132 -0.86 -16.30 11.51
N GLY A 133 -1.05 -16.68 12.77
CA GLY A 133 0.02 -17.01 13.72
C GLY A 133 0.87 -18.23 13.34
N HIS A 134 0.49 -18.97 12.29
CA HIS A 134 1.31 -20.04 11.71
C HIS A 134 2.38 -19.49 10.76
N LEU A 135 2.28 -18.21 10.35
CA LEU A 135 3.26 -17.54 9.49
C LEU A 135 4.36 -16.88 10.33
N THR A 136 5.52 -16.75 9.72
CA THR A 136 6.66 -15.99 10.25
C THR A 136 7.06 -14.88 9.27
N PRO A 137 7.83 -13.87 9.70
CA PRO A 137 8.34 -12.84 8.79
C PRO A 137 9.08 -13.40 7.58
N LEU A 138 9.76 -14.54 7.73
CA LEU A 138 10.56 -15.20 6.68
C LEU A 138 9.75 -16.18 5.82
N THR A 139 8.49 -16.43 6.13
CA THR A 139 7.65 -17.34 5.33
C THR A 139 7.55 -16.83 3.88
N PRO A 140 7.90 -17.67 2.87
CA PRO A 140 7.77 -17.27 1.48
C PRO A 140 6.31 -17.00 1.08
N THR A 141 6.06 -15.91 0.35
CA THR A 141 4.69 -15.55 -0.08
C THR A 141 4.06 -16.58 -1.02
N SER A 142 4.88 -17.41 -1.68
CA SER A 142 4.40 -18.52 -2.51
C SER A 142 3.68 -19.62 -1.73
N GLN A 143 3.79 -19.64 -0.40
CA GLN A 143 3.10 -20.59 0.48
C GLN A 143 1.76 -20.05 0.99
N LEU A 144 1.45 -18.78 0.74
CA LEU A 144 0.22 -18.14 1.18
C LEU A 144 -0.91 -18.38 0.19
N SER A 145 -2.12 -18.60 0.71
CA SER A 145 -3.33 -18.46 -0.08
C SER A 145 -3.55 -16.98 -0.48
N GLY A 146 -4.34 -16.72 -1.52
CA GLY A 146 -4.66 -15.36 -1.94
C GLY A 146 -5.28 -14.51 -0.82
N GLY A 147 -6.13 -15.11 0.01
CA GLY A 147 -6.73 -14.46 1.18
C GLY A 147 -5.71 -14.13 2.27
N GLU A 148 -4.77 -15.03 2.56
CA GLU A 148 -3.69 -14.78 3.52
C GLU A 148 -2.76 -13.68 3.02
N ALA A 149 -2.37 -13.72 1.75
CA ALA A 149 -1.53 -12.69 1.15
C ALA A 149 -2.21 -11.32 1.22
N MET A 150 -3.51 -11.23 0.92
CA MET A 150 -4.28 -9.99 1.04
C MET A 150 -4.34 -9.49 2.48
N ARG A 151 -4.56 -10.37 3.46
CA ARG A 151 -4.55 -10.00 4.89
C ARG A 151 -3.19 -9.48 5.33
N VAL A 152 -2.09 -10.13 4.93
CA VAL A 152 -0.73 -9.65 5.22
C VAL A 152 -0.48 -8.27 4.60
N ALA A 153 -0.88 -8.07 3.34
CA ALA A 153 -0.71 -6.79 2.65
C ALA A 153 -1.55 -5.66 3.29
N LEU A 154 -2.79 -5.97 3.70
CA LEU A 154 -3.63 -5.04 4.47
C LEU A 154 -3.00 -4.67 5.81
N MET A 155 -2.49 -5.65 6.56
CA MET A 155 -1.75 -5.39 7.81
C MET A 155 -0.58 -4.45 7.56
N GLY A 156 0.22 -4.71 6.53
CA GLY A 156 1.34 -3.84 6.14
C GLY A 156 0.90 -2.42 5.81
N ALA A 157 -0.21 -2.27 5.09
CA ALA A 157 -0.78 -0.95 4.79
C ALA A 157 -1.13 -0.17 6.07
N PHE A 158 -1.77 -0.84 7.06
CA PHE A 158 -2.13 -0.21 8.34
C PHE A 158 -0.94 -0.02 9.30
N MET A 159 0.13 -0.79 9.13
CA MET A 159 1.39 -0.62 9.89
C MET A 159 2.30 0.46 9.28
N SER A 160 2.03 0.88 8.05
CA SER A 160 2.79 1.92 7.35
C SER A 160 2.56 3.29 7.99
N ASP A 161 3.49 4.21 7.75
CA ASP A 161 3.40 5.61 8.13
C ASP A 161 2.67 6.47 7.08
N ALA A 162 1.88 5.83 6.21
CA ALA A 162 1.11 6.54 5.19
C ALA A 162 -0.06 7.32 5.81
N GLU A 163 -0.24 8.54 5.33
CA GLU A 163 -1.32 9.44 5.74
C GLU A 163 -2.59 9.22 4.90
N LEU A 164 -2.44 8.61 3.72
CA LEU A 164 -3.53 8.22 2.83
C LEU A 164 -3.36 6.78 2.39
N LEU A 165 -4.32 5.93 2.72
CA LEU A 165 -4.40 4.55 2.25
C LEU A 165 -5.41 4.45 1.11
N ILE A 166 -4.99 3.91 -0.01
CA ILE A 166 -5.84 3.61 -1.17
C ILE A 166 -5.95 2.09 -1.26
N LEU A 167 -7.17 1.57 -1.06
CA LEU A 167 -7.46 0.15 -1.10
C LEU A 167 -8.34 -0.16 -2.31
N ASP A 168 -7.81 -0.89 -3.29
CA ASP A 168 -8.52 -1.23 -4.53
C ASP A 168 -9.15 -2.62 -4.39
N GLU A 169 -10.47 -2.65 -4.13
CA GLU A 169 -11.30 -3.86 -3.96
C GLU A 169 -10.71 -4.91 -2.98
N PRO A 170 -10.29 -4.52 -1.76
CA PRO A 170 -9.51 -5.37 -0.86
C PRO A 170 -10.27 -6.60 -0.36
N THR A 171 -11.59 -6.64 -0.51
CA THR A 171 -12.45 -7.72 0.01
C THR A 171 -12.70 -8.84 -1.00
N ASN A 172 -12.30 -8.69 -2.26
CA ASN A 172 -12.59 -9.68 -3.31
C ASN A 172 -11.92 -11.05 -3.08
N HIS A 173 -10.89 -11.13 -2.24
CA HIS A 173 -10.16 -12.35 -1.91
C HIS A 173 -10.29 -12.75 -0.43
N LEU A 174 -11.08 -12.00 0.35
CA LEU A 174 -11.40 -12.39 1.71
C LEU A 174 -12.61 -13.30 1.64
N ASP A 175 -12.40 -14.59 1.89
CA ASP A 175 -13.50 -15.55 2.03
C ASP A 175 -14.48 -15.00 3.08
N ARG A 176 -15.76 -14.92 2.67
CA ARG A 176 -16.82 -14.70 3.64
C ARG A 176 -16.84 -15.95 4.50
N GLU A 177 -16.40 -15.86 5.72
CA GLU A 177 -16.68 -16.88 6.72
C GLU A 177 -18.21 -17.11 6.71
N GLN A 178 -18.62 -18.33 6.30
CA GLN A 178 -20.00 -18.78 6.37
C GLN A 178 -20.38 -19.07 7.83
#